data_424fd0eb01eac53ca324cb9fb2cf5187
#
_entry.id   424fd0eb01eac53ca324cb9fb2cf5187
#
_cell.length_a   1.000
_cell.length_b   1.000
_cell.length_c   1.000
_cell.angle_alpha   90.00
_cell.angle_beta   90.00
_cell.angle_gamma   90.00
#
_symmetry.space_group_name_H-M   'P 1'
#
loop_
_entity.id
_entity.type
_entity.pdbx_description
1 polymer ?
#
loop_
_entity_poly.entity_id
_entity_poly.type
_entity_poly.pdbx_seq_one_letter_code
_entity_poly.pdbx_strand_id
1 'polypeptide(L)'
;LSASFGSCASGAKTSTLSIENTESSTAYYKVEYQIDSGTFTTANANLSVSNGATDTSQTASVPDGSTITWRITDSFDDDGNFTNMVTETLDASDAVDCDPSITVVNPPAIACAGSQGSSTISITNNESSTIYVKVEYKIDDGSYQSANANLTIAGGATDTSVSQNVSNGSKITWRVTDSFTNNDFTNMSAEVQTQSAT
;
A
#
# COMPACT_ATOMS: atom_id res chain seq x y z
N LEU A 1 1.16 -9.67 23.57
CA LEU A 1 1.69 -8.74 22.58
C LEU A 1 1.18 -9.10 21.19
N SER A 2 0.63 -8.14 20.44
CA SER A 2 0.22 -8.30 19.05
C SER A 2 0.37 -6.97 18.29
N ALA A 3 0.47 -7.05 16.96
CA ALA A 3 0.44 -5.88 16.10
C ALA A 3 -0.61 -6.06 15.00
N SER A 4 -1.20 -4.96 14.56
CA SER A 4 -2.14 -4.92 13.44
C SER A 4 -1.82 -3.78 12.50
N PHE A 5 -2.23 -3.90 11.23
CA PHE A 5 -2.09 -2.84 10.25
C PHE A 5 -3.45 -2.23 9.92
N GLY A 6 -3.48 -0.91 9.81
CA GLY A 6 -4.59 -0.16 9.21
C GLY A 6 -4.60 -0.26 7.68
N SER A 7 -5.53 0.48 7.05
CA SER A 7 -5.55 0.64 5.60
C SER A 7 -4.38 1.49 5.10
N CYS A 8 -4.02 1.31 3.83
CA CYS A 8 -3.01 2.16 3.19
C CYS A 8 -3.48 3.60 3.05
N ALA A 9 -2.56 4.52 3.32
CA ALA A 9 -2.72 5.95 3.07
C ALA A 9 -1.36 6.53 2.68
N SER A 10 -1.30 7.23 1.56
CA SER A 10 -0.06 7.85 1.05
C SER A 10 1.13 6.88 0.93
N GLY A 11 0.88 5.66 0.44
CA GLY A 11 1.92 4.63 0.26
C GLY A 11 2.49 4.06 1.57
N ALA A 12 1.72 4.08 2.65
CA ALA A 12 2.11 3.50 3.94
C ALA A 12 0.89 2.94 4.67
N LYS A 13 1.11 1.97 5.57
CA LYS A 13 0.13 1.53 6.56
C LYS A 13 0.54 1.98 7.96
N THR A 14 -0.44 2.28 8.82
CA THR A 14 -0.18 2.46 10.24
C THR A 14 -0.15 1.10 10.91
N SER A 15 0.99 0.73 11.49
CA SER A 15 1.08 -0.40 12.42
C SER A 15 0.69 0.08 13.81
N THR A 16 -0.19 -0.66 14.48
CA THR A 16 -0.62 -0.42 15.86
C THR A 16 -0.20 -1.60 16.71
N LEU A 17 0.62 -1.33 17.74
CA LEU A 17 1.01 -2.30 18.74
C LEU A 17 -0.08 -2.42 19.82
N SER A 18 -0.42 -3.64 20.22
CA SER A 18 -1.30 -3.94 21.34
C SER A 18 -0.51 -4.64 22.45
N ILE A 19 -0.48 -4.03 23.63
CA ILE A 19 0.19 -4.53 24.82
C ILE A 19 -0.86 -4.79 25.90
N GLU A 20 -1.07 -6.05 26.26
CA GLU A 20 -1.93 -6.45 27.36
C GLU A 20 -1.07 -6.69 28.61
N ASN A 21 -1.40 -6.01 29.70
CA ASN A 21 -0.78 -6.27 31.01
C ASN A 21 -1.55 -7.37 31.73
N THR A 22 -0.98 -8.57 31.80
CA THR A 22 -1.57 -9.73 32.49
C THR A 22 -1.11 -9.85 33.95
N GLU A 23 -0.27 -8.94 34.43
CA GLU A 23 0.26 -8.92 35.80
C GLU A 23 -0.78 -8.39 36.80
N SER A 24 -0.55 -8.65 38.09
CA SER A 24 -1.43 -8.23 39.17
C SER A 24 -1.30 -6.76 39.57
N SER A 25 -0.32 -6.04 38.99
CA SER A 25 -0.03 -4.62 39.25
C SER A 25 0.15 -3.85 37.95
N THR A 26 0.25 -2.53 38.03
CA THR A 26 0.64 -1.70 36.90
C THR A 26 2.05 -2.07 36.46
N ALA A 27 2.23 -2.21 35.14
CA ALA A 27 3.51 -2.41 34.50
C ALA A 27 3.89 -1.21 33.62
N TYR A 28 5.18 -0.99 33.47
CA TYR A 28 5.74 0.10 32.69
C TYR A 28 6.54 -0.50 31.53
N TYR A 29 6.42 0.10 30.35
CA TYR A 29 7.03 -0.42 29.13
C TYR A 29 7.80 0.65 28.40
N LYS A 30 9.06 0.35 28.06
CA LYS A 30 9.75 1.07 26.99
C LYS A 30 9.36 0.43 25.66
N VAL A 31 8.79 1.21 24.78
CA VAL A 31 8.33 0.75 23.46
C VAL A 31 9.17 1.38 22.36
N GLU A 32 9.72 0.56 21.51
CA GLU A 32 10.55 0.95 20.39
C GLU A 32 10.10 0.21 19.12
N TYR A 33 10.37 0.79 17.97
CA TYR A 33 10.17 0.12 16.69
C TYR A 33 11.33 0.34 15.73
N GLN A 34 11.47 -0.55 14.78
CA GLN A 34 12.46 -0.53 13.72
C GLN A 34 11.74 -0.79 12.39
N ILE A 35 12.02 0.00 11.37
CA ILE A 35 11.57 -0.23 9.99
C ILE A 35 12.73 -0.90 9.25
N ASP A 36 12.45 -2.04 8.61
CA ASP A 36 13.43 -2.90 7.93
C ASP A 36 14.64 -3.20 8.84
N SER A 37 15.85 -2.98 8.35
CA SER A 37 17.11 -3.12 9.09
C SER A 37 17.65 -1.78 9.65
N GLY A 38 16.78 -0.76 9.78
CA GLY A 38 17.15 0.56 10.32
C GLY A 38 17.52 0.51 11.81
N THR A 39 17.62 1.67 12.46
CA THR A 39 17.83 1.78 13.91
C THR A 39 16.51 1.76 14.65
N PHE A 40 16.48 1.21 15.87
CA PHE A 40 15.31 1.30 16.74
C PHE A 40 15.02 2.76 17.11
N THR A 41 13.76 3.15 16.97
CA THR A 41 13.21 4.46 17.34
C THR A 41 12.30 4.28 18.54
N THR A 42 12.43 5.12 19.55
CA THR A 42 11.57 5.08 20.74
C THR A 42 10.19 5.65 20.40
N ALA A 43 9.15 4.83 20.50
CA ALA A 43 7.75 5.25 20.40
C ALA A 43 7.25 5.78 21.76
N ASN A 44 7.61 5.10 22.87
CA ASN A 44 7.31 5.54 24.21
C ASN A 44 8.45 5.11 25.17
N ALA A 45 8.94 6.04 25.95
CA ALA A 45 10.05 5.77 26.86
C ALA A 45 9.60 5.15 28.20
N ASN A 46 8.34 5.36 28.61
CA ASN A 46 7.79 4.86 29.87
C ASN A 46 6.25 4.80 29.81
N LEU A 47 5.72 3.85 29.04
CA LEU A 47 4.29 3.61 28.92
C LEU A 47 3.77 2.88 30.14
N SER A 48 2.77 3.44 30.83
CA SER A 48 2.11 2.80 31.97
C SER A 48 0.85 2.06 31.53
N VAL A 49 0.74 0.76 31.83
CA VAL A 49 -0.45 -0.06 31.54
C VAL A 49 -0.94 -0.69 32.85
N SER A 50 -2.16 -0.37 33.27
CA SER A 50 -2.77 -0.91 34.49
C SER A 50 -2.99 -2.42 34.41
N ASN A 51 -3.10 -3.08 35.55
CA ASN A 51 -3.46 -4.50 35.66
C ASN A 51 -4.70 -4.82 34.79
N GLY A 52 -4.61 -5.85 33.96
CA GLY A 52 -5.69 -6.34 33.11
C GLY A 52 -6.08 -5.39 31.97
N ALA A 53 -5.38 -4.26 31.79
CA ALA A 53 -5.63 -3.33 30.71
C ALA A 53 -4.84 -3.68 29.46
N THR A 54 -5.36 -3.22 28.31
CA THR A 54 -4.68 -3.28 27.03
C THR A 54 -4.43 -1.86 26.52
N ASP A 55 -3.18 -1.57 26.12
CA ASP A 55 -2.82 -0.33 25.42
C ASP A 55 -2.68 -0.56 23.93
N THR A 56 -3.25 0.33 23.13
CA THR A 56 -3.15 0.36 21.66
C THR A 56 -2.77 1.75 21.14
N SER A 57 -2.19 2.59 22.00
CA SER A 57 -1.82 3.96 21.63
C SER A 57 -0.52 4.06 20.84
N GLN A 58 0.29 3.00 20.82
CA GLN A 58 1.59 3.00 20.16
C GLN A 58 1.44 2.66 18.68
N THR A 59 1.80 3.62 17.82
CA THR A 59 1.65 3.48 16.36
C THR A 59 2.92 3.91 15.63
N ALA A 60 3.15 3.31 14.47
CA ALA A 60 4.21 3.70 13.54
C ALA A 60 3.73 3.62 12.10
N SER A 61 4.18 4.55 11.25
CA SER A 61 3.93 4.51 9.81
C SER A 61 4.96 3.61 9.14
N VAL A 62 4.49 2.60 8.40
CA VAL A 62 5.32 1.61 7.70
C VAL A 62 5.13 1.81 6.21
N PRO A 63 6.16 2.24 5.47
CA PRO A 63 6.09 2.44 4.03
C PRO A 63 5.77 1.15 3.27
N ASP A 64 5.23 1.29 2.07
CA ASP A 64 5.05 0.18 1.14
C ASP A 64 6.38 -0.56 0.87
N GLY A 65 6.33 -1.89 0.79
CA GLY A 65 7.50 -2.75 0.65
C GLY A 65 8.34 -2.94 1.92
N SER A 66 8.04 -2.22 3.02
CA SER A 66 8.80 -2.29 4.27
C SER A 66 8.17 -3.20 5.31
N THR A 67 8.99 -3.69 6.23
CA THR A 67 8.61 -4.46 7.41
C THR A 67 8.76 -3.61 8.67
N ILE A 68 8.10 -4.00 9.77
CA ILE A 68 8.29 -3.40 11.08
C ILE A 68 8.57 -4.46 12.13
N THR A 69 9.55 -4.18 12.98
CA THR A 69 9.81 -4.92 14.22
C THR A 69 9.52 -4.02 15.40
N TRP A 70 8.57 -4.42 16.24
CA TRP A 70 8.34 -3.80 17.55
C TRP A 70 9.22 -4.45 18.60
N ARG A 71 9.70 -3.64 19.54
CA ARG A 71 10.48 -4.09 20.69
C ARG A 71 9.93 -3.46 21.95
N ILE A 72 9.62 -4.27 22.97
CA ILE A 72 9.21 -3.81 24.28
C ILE A 72 10.18 -4.32 25.34
N THR A 73 10.39 -3.50 26.35
CA THR A 73 11.11 -3.85 27.58
C THR A 73 10.21 -3.44 28.75
N ASP A 74 9.92 -4.37 29.66
CA ASP A 74 8.99 -4.14 30.75
C ASP A 74 9.71 -3.92 32.10
N SER A 75 9.04 -3.22 33.01
CA SER A 75 9.47 -2.98 34.39
C SER A 75 8.25 -2.83 35.30
N PHE A 76 8.41 -3.13 36.58
CA PHE A 76 7.43 -2.81 37.62
C PHE A 76 7.68 -1.45 38.28
N ASP A 77 8.84 -0.84 38.04
CA ASP A 77 9.20 0.46 38.57
C ASP A 77 8.91 1.59 37.56
N ASP A 78 8.34 2.69 38.01
CA ASP A 78 7.97 3.84 37.19
C ASP A 78 9.11 4.85 36.99
N ASP A 79 10.33 4.49 37.37
CA ASP A 79 11.51 5.36 37.29
C ASP A 79 12.08 5.52 35.88
N GLY A 80 11.51 4.80 34.88
CA GLY A 80 11.97 4.80 33.51
C GLY A 80 13.29 4.07 33.30
N ASN A 81 13.74 3.29 34.27
CA ASN A 81 14.96 2.50 34.19
C ASN A 81 14.68 1.07 33.74
N PHE A 82 15.00 0.78 32.48
CA PHE A 82 14.85 -0.54 31.86
C PHE A 82 16.19 -1.29 31.72
N THR A 83 17.20 -0.92 32.52
CA THR A 83 18.52 -1.55 32.49
C THR A 83 18.44 -2.97 33.04
N ASN A 84 18.98 -3.95 32.30
CA ASN A 84 18.97 -5.39 32.62
C ASN A 84 17.56 -6.04 32.66
N MET A 85 16.55 -5.39 32.10
CA MET A 85 15.20 -5.97 31.97
C MET A 85 15.10 -6.88 30.72
N VAL A 86 14.11 -7.76 30.73
CA VAL A 86 13.82 -8.64 29.60
C VAL A 86 13.22 -7.81 28.45
N THR A 87 13.68 -8.10 27.25
CA THR A 87 13.19 -7.43 26.04
C THR A 87 12.50 -8.46 25.15
N GLU A 88 11.27 -8.17 24.76
CA GLU A 88 10.52 -8.95 23.78
C GLU A 88 10.48 -8.23 22.42
N THR A 89 10.53 -9.02 21.35
CA THR A 89 10.39 -8.51 19.99
C THR A 89 9.20 -9.16 19.30
N LEU A 90 8.51 -8.38 18.49
CA LEU A 90 7.42 -8.82 17.63
C LEU A 90 7.69 -8.35 16.20
N ASP A 91 8.02 -9.28 15.34
CA ASP A 91 8.16 -9.01 13.91
C ASP A 91 6.78 -9.10 13.24
N ALA A 92 6.38 -8.06 12.52
CA ALA A 92 5.30 -8.19 11.56
C ALA A 92 5.89 -8.91 10.33
N SER A 93 5.49 -10.15 10.14
CA SER A 93 6.16 -11.15 9.28
C SER A 93 6.16 -10.81 7.79
N ASP A 94 5.28 -9.94 7.34
CA ASP A 94 5.13 -9.61 5.92
C ASP A 94 5.41 -8.14 5.67
N ALA A 95 6.06 -7.84 4.55
CA ALA A 95 6.19 -6.48 4.08
C ALA A 95 4.81 -5.86 3.84
N VAL A 96 4.68 -4.57 4.15
CA VAL A 96 3.46 -3.82 3.84
C VAL A 96 3.27 -3.79 2.33
N ASP A 97 2.08 -4.14 1.87
CA ASP A 97 1.67 -4.03 0.47
C ASP A 97 0.55 -2.98 0.39
N CYS A 98 0.85 -1.89 -0.30
CA CYS A 98 -0.08 -0.80 -0.57
C CYS A 98 -0.45 -0.68 -2.05
N ASP A 99 -0.01 -1.63 -2.88
CA ASP A 99 -0.36 -1.68 -4.29
C ASP A 99 -1.70 -2.42 -4.45
N PRO A 100 -2.76 -1.79 -4.98
CA PRO A 100 -4.04 -2.46 -5.18
C PRO A 100 -3.92 -3.63 -6.18
N SER A 101 -4.77 -4.62 -6.03
CA SER A 101 -4.88 -5.70 -7.02
C SER A 101 -5.84 -5.30 -8.12
N ILE A 102 -5.33 -5.16 -9.34
CA ILE A 102 -6.14 -4.92 -10.54
C ILE A 102 -5.94 -6.01 -11.59
N THR A 103 -6.91 -6.14 -12.47
CA THR A 103 -6.76 -6.91 -13.72
C THR A 103 -6.89 -5.97 -14.91
N VAL A 104 -5.82 -5.86 -15.69
CA VAL A 104 -5.82 -5.07 -16.92
C VAL A 104 -5.89 -6.01 -18.12
N VAL A 105 -6.93 -5.85 -18.92
CA VAL A 105 -7.17 -6.68 -20.09
C VAL A 105 -7.11 -5.84 -21.35
N ASN A 106 -6.26 -6.25 -22.29
CA ASN A 106 -6.32 -5.74 -23.64
C ASN A 106 -7.60 -6.24 -24.34
N PRO A 107 -8.34 -5.37 -25.01
CA PRO A 107 -9.37 -5.79 -25.92
C PRO A 107 -8.76 -6.62 -27.07
N PRO A 108 -9.58 -7.38 -27.82
CA PRO A 108 -9.11 -8.07 -29.02
C PRO A 108 -8.47 -7.08 -29.99
N ALA A 109 -7.72 -7.62 -30.98
CA ALA A 109 -7.01 -6.81 -31.97
C ALA A 109 -7.87 -5.65 -32.50
N ILE A 110 -7.27 -4.46 -32.62
CA ILE A 110 -7.97 -3.25 -33.06
C ILE A 110 -8.34 -3.43 -34.52
N ALA A 111 -9.64 -3.59 -34.81
CA ALA A 111 -10.15 -3.58 -36.17
C ALA A 111 -10.21 -2.13 -36.68
N CYS A 112 -9.47 -1.84 -37.76
CA CYS A 112 -9.51 -0.53 -38.38
C CYS A 112 -10.64 -0.42 -39.40
N ALA A 113 -11.50 0.59 -39.23
CA ALA A 113 -12.45 1.01 -40.26
C ALA A 113 -11.80 2.14 -41.10
N GLY A 114 -11.13 1.77 -42.16
CA GLY A 114 -10.34 2.70 -42.98
C GLY A 114 -8.93 2.92 -42.41
N SER A 115 -8.56 4.16 -42.12
CA SER A 115 -7.21 4.53 -41.67
C SER A 115 -6.98 4.46 -40.15
N GLN A 116 -8.03 4.24 -39.35
CA GLN A 116 -7.98 4.26 -37.90
C GLN A 116 -8.91 3.21 -37.28
N GLY A 117 -8.51 2.73 -36.09
CA GLY A 117 -9.32 1.95 -35.17
C GLY A 117 -9.32 2.56 -33.77
N SER A 118 -10.16 2.05 -32.87
CA SER A 118 -10.19 2.47 -31.46
C SER A 118 -9.71 1.34 -30.57
N SER A 119 -8.74 1.64 -29.73
CA SER A 119 -8.31 0.77 -28.59
C SER A 119 -9.00 1.23 -27.33
N THR A 120 -9.66 0.31 -26.64
CA THR A 120 -10.27 0.56 -25.32
C THR A 120 -9.62 -0.38 -24.33
N ILE A 121 -9.12 0.14 -23.20
CA ILE A 121 -8.58 -0.68 -22.12
C ILE A 121 -9.69 -1.06 -21.13
N SER A 122 -9.63 -2.28 -20.61
CA SER A 122 -10.53 -2.76 -19.55
C SER A 122 -9.73 -2.95 -18.28
N ILE A 123 -10.16 -2.30 -17.19
CA ILE A 123 -9.49 -2.31 -15.88
C ILE A 123 -10.49 -2.79 -14.86
N THR A 124 -10.22 -3.93 -14.22
CA THR A 124 -11.05 -4.47 -13.12
C THR A 124 -10.34 -4.22 -11.79
N ASN A 125 -11.04 -3.60 -10.87
CA ASN A 125 -10.63 -3.48 -9.48
C ASN A 125 -10.98 -4.79 -8.74
N ASN A 126 -9.98 -5.56 -8.32
CA ASN A 126 -10.19 -6.82 -7.58
C ASN A 126 -10.34 -6.60 -6.06
N GLU A 127 -10.17 -5.35 -5.59
CA GLU A 127 -10.34 -4.99 -4.19
C GLU A 127 -11.82 -4.80 -3.84
N SER A 128 -12.12 -4.87 -2.54
CA SER A 128 -13.47 -4.55 -2.01
C SER A 128 -13.72 -3.05 -1.84
N SER A 129 -12.67 -2.24 -1.85
CA SER A 129 -12.70 -0.79 -1.69
C SER A 129 -12.50 -0.07 -3.02
N THR A 130 -12.82 1.22 -3.06
CA THR A 130 -12.53 2.08 -4.22
C THR A 130 -11.03 2.28 -4.37
N ILE A 131 -10.55 2.22 -5.62
CA ILE A 131 -9.18 2.55 -6.01
C ILE A 131 -9.17 3.73 -6.99
N TYR A 132 -8.00 4.31 -7.15
CA TYR A 132 -7.70 5.36 -8.12
C TYR A 132 -6.67 4.84 -9.12
N VAL A 133 -6.85 5.18 -10.39
CA VAL A 133 -6.04 4.63 -11.47
C VAL A 133 -5.58 5.74 -12.40
N LYS A 134 -4.28 5.81 -12.64
CA LYS A 134 -3.68 6.64 -13.66
C LYS A 134 -3.50 5.80 -14.93
N VAL A 135 -4.09 6.24 -16.03
CA VAL A 135 -4.00 5.57 -17.32
C VAL A 135 -3.23 6.44 -18.30
N GLU A 136 -2.16 5.89 -18.83
CA GLU A 136 -1.31 6.51 -19.83
C GLU A 136 -1.22 5.61 -21.06
N TYR A 137 -0.93 6.20 -22.22
CA TYR A 137 -0.68 5.47 -23.46
C TYR A 137 0.47 6.07 -24.25
N LYS A 138 1.05 5.27 -25.11
CA LYS A 138 1.95 5.74 -26.17
C LYS A 138 1.62 5.03 -27.50
N ILE A 139 1.84 5.72 -28.60
CA ILE A 139 1.73 5.16 -29.94
C ILE A 139 3.14 4.90 -30.45
N ASP A 140 3.36 3.68 -30.95
CA ASP A 140 4.65 3.18 -31.44
C ASP A 140 5.78 3.42 -30.39
N ASP A 141 6.88 4.01 -30.79
CA ASP A 141 8.01 4.35 -29.91
C ASP A 141 7.93 5.78 -29.33
N GLY A 142 6.74 6.40 -29.36
CA GLY A 142 6.51 7.73 -28.78
C GLY A 142 6.57 7.75 -27.25
N SER A 143 6.48 8.95 -26.67
CA SER A 143 6.41 9.12 -25.21
C SER A 143 5.01 8.83 -24.68
N TYR A 144 4.94 8.41 -23.41
CA TYR A 144 3.66 8.24 -22.72
C TYR A 144 2.91 9.58 -22.57
N GLN A 145 1.64 9.54 -22.85
CA GLN A 145 0.68 10.64 -22.70
C GLN A 145 -0.44 10.21 -21.74
N SER A 146 -1.00 11.16 -20.98
CA SER A 146 -2.11 10.86 -20.09
C SER A 146 -3.40 10.64 -20.88
N ALA A 147 -4.04 9.49 -20.69
CA ALA A 147 -5.40 9.23 -21.15
C ALA A 147 -6.43 9.57 -20.05
N ASN A 148 -6.12 9.23 -18.81
CA ASN A 148 -6.85 9.64 -17.60
C ASN A 148 -5.87 9.74 -16.44
N ALA A 149 -5.80 10.92 -15.81
CA ALA A 149 -4.83 11.17 -14.74
C ALA A 149 -5.27 10.59 -13.39
N ASN A 150 -6.57 10.33 -13.19
CA ASN A 150 -7.11 9.87 -11.91
C ASN A 150 -8.52 9.28 -12.07
N LEU A 151 -8.60 8.11 -12.69
CA LEU A 151 -9.85 7.34 -12.86
C LEU A 151 -10.21 6.70 -11.52
N THR A 152 -11.48 6.79 -11.13
CA THR A 152 -11.99 6.16 -9.89
C THR A 152 -12.75 4.89 -10.24
N ILE A 153 -12.36 3.74 -9.64
CA ILE A 153 -13.02 2.45 -9.87
C ILE A 153 -13.50 1.89 -8.51
N ALA A 154 -14.80 1.70 -8.38
CA ALA A 154 -15.41 1.11 -7.18
C ALA A 154 -14.94 -0.34 -6.96
N GLY A 155 -15.00 -0.83 -5.71
CA GLY A 155 -14.63 -2.20 -5.37
C GLY A 155 -15.38 -3.23 -6.20
N GLY A 156 -14.67 -4.19 -6.80
CA GLY A 156 -15.21 -5.24 -7.66
C GLY A 156 -15.71 -4.77 -9.03
N ALA A 157 -15.60 -3.49 -9.36
CA ALA A 157 -16.09 -2.94 -10.63
C ALA A 157 -15.05 -3.04 -11.76
N THR A 158 -15.53 -3.05 -13.00
CA THR A 158 -14.70 -2.96 -14.21
C THR A 158 -15.01 -1.64 -14.94
N ASP A 159 -13.97 -0.91 -15.31
CA ASP A 159 -14.06 0.29 -16.15
C ASP A 159 -13.56 0.02 -17.57
N THR A 160 -14.31 0.51 -18.55
CA THR A 160 -13.98 0.44 -19.99
C THR A 160 -14.16 1.79 -20.67
N SER A 161 -14.15 2.88 -19.91
CA SER A 161 -14.41 4.23 -20.43
C SER A 161 -13.21 4.85 -21.15
N VAL A 162 -12.00 4.33 -20.90
CA VAL A 162 -10.77 4.91 -21.47
C VAL A 162 -10.46 4.29 -22.82
N SER A 163 -10.45 5.11 -23.86
CA SER A 163 -10.16 4.69 -25.23
C SER A 163 -9.27 5.69 -25.97
N GLN A 164 -8.57 5.21 -27.01
CA GLN A 164 -7.68 6.01 -27.85
C GLN A 164 -7.73 5.54 -29.29
N ASN A 165 -7.76 6.50 -30.23
CA ASN A 165 -7.66 6.19 -31.66
C ASN A 165 -6.22 5.78 -32.01
N VAL A 166 -6.12 4.76 -32.87
CA VAL A 166 -4.82 4.20 -33.31
C VAL A 166 -4.89 4.08 -34.85
N SER A 167 -3.88 4.61 -35.54
CA SER A 167 -3.77 4.49 -36.99
C SER A 167 -3.51 3.05 -37.40
N ASN A 168 -4.02 2.65 -38.56
CA ASN A 168 -3.74 1.34 -39.13
C ASN A 168 -2.22 1.13 -39.28
N GLY A 169 -1.73 -0.02 -38.88
CA GLY A 169 -0.31 -0.37 -38.84
C GLY A 169 0.47 0.13 -37.63
N SER A 170 -0.13 0.96 -36.77
CA SER A 170 0.51 1.42 -35.52
C SER A 170 0.22 0.50 -34.36
N LYS A 171 1.05 0.62 -33.31
CA LYS A 171 0.95 -0.08 -32.03
C LYS A 171 0.61 0.91 -30.92
N ILE A 172 -0.35 0.58 -30.06
CA ILE A 172 -0.59 1.29 -28.82
C ILE A 172 -0.04 0.49 -27.63
N THR A 173 0.62 1.16 -26.72
CA THR A 173 1.03 0.61 -25.43
C THR A 173 0.35 1.39 -24.32
N TRP A 174 -0.47 0.73 -23.53
CA TRP A 174 -1.10 1.25 -22.34
C TRP A 174 -0.20 1.04 -21.15
N ARG A 175 -0.21 1.99 -20.20
CA ARG A 175 0.41 1.89 -18.90
C ARG A 175 -0.61 2.30 -17.85
N VAL A 176 -0.85 1.43 -16.89
CA VAL A 176 -1.83 1.59 -15.83
C VAL A 176 -1.10 1.56 -14.50
N THR A 177 -1.28 2.57 -13.66
CA THR A 177 -0.75 2.64 -12.31
C THR A 177 -1.91 2.90 -11.38
N ASP A 178 -2.04 2.14 -10.32
CA ASP A 178 -3.16 2.20 -9.38
C ASP A 178 -2.71 2.56 -7.96
N SER A 179 -3.67 2.99 -7.14
CA SER A 179 -3.41 3.41 -5.76
C SER A 179 -4.70 3.38 -4.94
N PHE A 180 -4.58 3.13 -3.64
CA PHE A 180 -5.66 3.36 -2.68
C PHE A 180 -5.84 4.84 -2.33
N THR A 181 -4.87 5.68 -2.64
CA THR A 181 -4.89 7.11 -2.31
C THR A 181 -5.16 7.97 -3.54
N ASN A 182 -6.14 8.87 -3.44
CA ASN A 182 -6.54 9.76 -4.51
C ASN A 182 -5.37 10.67 -4.96
N ASN A 183 -5.05 10.63 -6.26
CA ASN A 183 -3.97 11.39 -6.90
C ASN A 183 -2.55 11.10 -6.37
N ASP A 184 -2.33 10.00 -5.67
CA ASP A 184 -1.01 9.59 -5.22
C ASP A 184 -0.63 8.25 -5.85
N PHE A 185 0.24 8.29 -6.84
CA PHE A 185 0.78 7.14 -7.56
C PHE A 185 2.29 7.00 -7.33
N THR A 186 2.81 7.60 -6.26
CA THR A 186 4.23 7.57 -5.91
C THR A 186 4.61 6.17 -5.45
N ASN A 187 5.67 5.62 -6.03
CA ASN A 187 6.21 4.28 -5.75
C ASN A 187 5.25 3.12 -6.05
N MET A 188 4.14 3.36 -6.78
CA MET A 188 3.24 2.30 -7.20
C MET A 188 3.77 1.58 -8.45
N SER A 189 3.49 0.28 -8.56
CA SER A 189 3.80 -0.52 -9.74
C SER A 189 2.94 -0.08 -10.93
N ALA A 190 3.41 -0.35 -12.14
CA ALA A 190 2.64 -0.04 -13.34
C ALA A 190 2.49 -1.29 -14.21
N GLU A 191 1.26 -1.61 -14.59
CA GLU A 191 0.96 -2.65 -15.55
C GLU A 191 1.04 -2.13 -17.00
N VAL A 192 1.67 -2.88 -17.87
CA VAL A 192 1.88 -2.50 -19.26
C VAL A 192 1.25 -3.50 -20.21
N GLN A 193 0.40 -3.02 -21.10
CA GLN A 193 -0.30 -3.80 -22.12
C GLN A 193 -0.06 -3.21 -23.52
N THR A 194 0.21 -4.06 -24.51
CA THR A 194 0.49 -3.62 -25.90
C THR A 194 -0.43 -4.27 -26.88
N GLN A 195 -0.92 -3.50 -27.88
CA GLN A 195 -1.86 -3.93 -28.89
C GLN A 195 -1.51 -3.32 -30.23
N SER A 196 -1.65 -4.10 -31.34
CA SER A 196 -1.43 -3.62 -32.69
C SER A 196 -2.76 -3.37 -33.40
N ALA A 197 -2.82 -2.32 -34.21
CA ALA A 197 -3.93 -2.00 -35.08
C ALA A 197 -3.70 -2.63 -36.47
N THR A 198 -4.65 -3.44 -36.97
CA THR A 198 -4.59 -4.16 -38.25
C THR A 198 -5.87 -3.96 -39.04
#